data_5df06ed1991462928dd4406813f92659
#
_entry.id   5df06ed1991462928dd4406813f92659
#
_cell.length_a   1.000
_cell.length_b   1.000
_cell.length_c   1.000
_cell.angle_alpha   90.00
_cell.angle_beta   90.00
_cell.angle_gamma   90.00
#
_symmetry.space_group_name_H-M   'P 1'
#
loop_
_entity.id
_entity.type
_entity.pdbx_description
1 polymer ?
#
loop_
_entity_poly.entity_id
_entity_poly.type
_entity_poly.pdbx_seq_one_letter_code
_entity_poly.pdbx_strand_id
1 'polypeptide(L)'
;MSKIRVRFAPSPTGALHVGGLRTALFNYLFAKKNNGVFLVRIEDTDKKREVSGAEDYIFRALEWCGIEVDERSVDDSHRQSSRKELYCKKAQQLIKKGLAYYAFDSEKDLQRLRLEYATKKETFIYNWQTRKGLKNSLTLRNEEVDNLIRRGDPFVIRYLCPKGETVLTDDIIRGAGNINSSIIDDKILIKADGMPTYHFANVVDDHMMKISHVIRGEEWLPSLALHILLYEAFEWKPPKFAHLPLILTPNGKGKLSKLFLFKS
;
A
#
# COMPACT_ATOMS: atom_id res chain seq x y z
N MET A 1 3.96 -27.18 -8.37
CA MET A 1 4.22 -25.87 -7.69
C MET A 1 3.61 -24.77 -8.53
N SER A 2 2.96 -23.78 -7.94
CA SER A 2 2.47 -22.62 -8.70
C SER A 2 3.64 -21.85 -9.33
N LYS A 3 3.46 -21.33 -10.55
CA LYS A 3 4.47 -20.55 -11.27
C LYS A 3 4.87 -19.34 -10.43
N ILE A 4 6.17 -19.05 -10.31
CA ILE A 4 6.67 -17.84 -9.64
C ILE A 4 6.17 -16.61 -10.41
N ARG A 5 5.58 -15.66 -9.68
CA ARG A 5 5.13 -14.37 -10.22
C ARG A 5 5.59 -13.25 -9.29
N VAL A 6 6.29 -12.31 -9.83
CA VAL A 6 6.79 -11.14 -9.11
C VAL A 6 6.47 -9.86 -9.86
N ARG A 7 6.51 -8.73 -9.17
CA ARG A 7 6.18 -7.45 -9.77
C ARG A 7 7.12 -6.33 -9.35
N PHE A 8 7.41 -5.44 -10.28
CA PHE A 8 7.86 -4.10 -9.98
C PHE A 8 6.63 -3.17 -10.01
N ALA A 9 6.44 -2.38 -8.96
CA ALA A 9 5.22 -1.59 -8.78
C ALA A 9 5.56 -0.11 -8.52
N PRO A 10 6.04 0.62 -9.57
CA PRO A 10 6.42 2.01 -9.44
C PRO A 10 5.21 2.94 -9.47
N SER A 11 5.29 4.06 -8.71
CA SER A 11 4.40 5.20 -8.91
C SER A 11 4.99 6.14 -9.97
N PRO A 12 4.19 6.67 -10.92
CA PRO A 12 4.66 7.53 -12.01
C PRO A 12 4.85 8.99 -11.52
N THR A 13 5.70 9.20 -10.51
CA THR A 13 5.95 10.49 -9.85
C THR A 13 7.25 11.16 -10.29
N GLY A 14 7.75 10.81 -11.46
CA GLY A 14 8.97 11.34 -12.09
C GLY A 14 9.97 10.25 -12.44
N ALA A 15 11.24 10.65 -12.68
CA ALA A 15 12.29 9.74 -13.12
C ALA A 15 12.52 8.59 -12.12
N LEU A 16 12.76 7.39 -12.66
CA LEU A 16 13.05 6.21 -11.87
C LEU A 16 14.35 6.39 -11.09
N HIS A 17 14.30 6.21 -9.78
CA HIS A 17 15.46 6.27 -8.91
C HIS A 17 16.24 4.96 -8.95
N VAL A 18 17.57 5.01 -8.78
CA VAL A 18 18.44 3.82 -8.76
C VAL A 18 17.95 2.73 -7.77
N GLY A 19 17.39 3.12 -6.63
CA GLY A 19 16.76 2.17 -5.68
C GLY A 19 15.55 1.43 -6.27
N GLY A 20 14.71 2.12 -7.05
CA GLY A 20 13.61 1.52 -7.79
C GLY A 20 14.10 0.56 -8.86
N LEU A 21 15.10 1.01 -9.66
CA LEU A 21 15.71 0.19 -10.69
C LEU A 21 16.33 -1.09 -10.11
N ARG A 22 17.06 -0.97 -9.00
CA ARG A 22 17.59 -2.15 -8.29
C ARG A 22 16.48 -3.11 -7.88
N THR A 23 15.37 -2.58 -7.34
CA THR A 23 14.23 -3.42 -6.96
C THR A 23 13.62 -4.13 -8.18
N ALA A 24 13.50 -3.45 -9.32
CA ALA A 24 13.07 -4.06 -10.57
C ALA A 24 14.02 -5.18 -11.00
N LEU A 25 15.34 -4.93 -10.96
CA LEU A 25 16.36 -5.92 -11.32
C LEU A 25 16.30 -7.17 -10.44
N PHE A 26 16.13 -7.03 -9.11
CA PHE A 26 15.99 -8.20 -8.23
C PHE A 26 14.74 -9.02 -8.56
N ASN A 27 13.61 -8.37 -8.82
CA ASN A 27 12.39 -9.05 -9.24
C ASN A 27 12.59 -9.80 -10.57
N TYR A 28 13.18 -9.13 -11.56
CA TYR A 28 13.46 -9.70 -12.87
C TYR A 28 14.37 -10.93 -12.79
N LEU A 29 15.51 -10.80 -12.12
CA LEU A 29 16.48 -11.92 -11.96
C LEU A 29 15.88 -13.08 -11.18
N PHE A 30 15.07 -12.79 -10.15
CA PHE A 30 14.38 -13.83 -9.39
C PHE A 30 13.35 -14.58 -10.27
N ALA A 31 12.58 -13.85 -11.09
CA ALA A 31 11.68 -14.47 -12.06
C ALA A 31 12.44 -15.34 -13.07
N LYS A 32 13.47 -14.81 -13.71
CA LYS A 32 14.25 -15.54 -14.72
C LYS A 32 14.91 -16.79 -14.14
N LYS A 33 15.52 -16.71 -12.95
CA LYS A 33 16.13 -17.87 -12.26
C LYS A 33 15.14 -18.99 -12.00
N ASN A 34 13.87 -18.67 -11.78
CA ASN A 34 12.83 -19.63 -11.41
C ASN A 34 11.85 -19.94 -12.56
N ASN A 35 12.16 -19.60 -13.81
CA ASN A 35 11.26 -19.72 -14.96
C ASN A 35 9.86 -19.13 -14.66
N GLY A 36 9.85 -18.01 -13.92
CA GLY A 36 8.67 -17.30 -13.46
C GLY A 36 8.22 -16.21 -14.43
N VAL A 37 7.41 -15.29 -13.91
CA VAL A 37 6.87 -14.12 -14.62
C VAL A 37 7.26 -12.86 -13.86
N PHE A 38 7.81 -11.89 -14.58
CA PHE A 38 8.05 -10.54 -14.09
C PHE A 38 7.05 -9.57 -14.74
N LEU A 39 6.24 -8.90 -13.94
CA LEU A 39 5.29 -7.90 -14.41
C LEU A 39 5.58 -6.51 -13.85
N VAL A 40 5.09 -5.49 -14.54
CA VAL A 40 5.11 -4.11 -14.07
C VAL A 40 3.68 -3.64 -13.84
N ARG A 41 3.42 -3.11 -12.65
CA ARG A 41 2.14 -2.49 -12.26
C ARG A 41 2.36 -1.02 -11.95
N ILE A 42 1.60 -0.14 -12.58
CA ILE A 42 1.68 1.30 -12.34
C ILE A 42 0.77 1.69 -11.17
N GLU A 43 1.37 2.24 -10.11
CA GLU A 43 0.66 2.65 -8.89
C GLU A 43 0.39 4.16 -8.93
N ASP A 44 -0.65 4.54 -9.67
CA ASP A 44 -1.08 5.92 -9.96
C ASP A 44 -2.31 6.36 -9.15
N THR A 45 -2.49 5.83 -7.95
CA THR A 45 -3.62 6.15 -7.06
C THR A 45 -3.58 7.59 -6.52
N ASP A 46 -2.46 8.30 -6.67
CA ASP A 46 -2.28 9.70 -6.29
C ASP A 46 -2.05 10.58 -7.54
N LYS A 47 -3.14 10.97 -8.16
CA LYS A 47 -3.11 11.80 -9.38
C LYS A 47 -2.43 13.17 -9.19
N LYS A 48 -2.37 13.69 -7.95
CA LYS A 48 -1.72 15.00 -7.68
C LYS A 48 -0.20 14.92 -7.84
N ARG A 49 0.39 13.73 -7.70
CA ARG A 49 1.83 13.51 -7.84
C ARG A 49 2.23 12.87 -9.16
N GLU A 50 1.27 12.56 -10.01
CA GLU A 50 1.54 12.00 -11.33
C GLU A 50 2.27 13.04 -12.21
N VAL A 51 3.34 12.60 -12.88
CA VAL A 51 4.13 13.41 -13.78
C VAL A 51 3.95 12.87 -15.20
N SER A 52 3.54 13.74 -16.13
CA SER A 52 3.37 13.37 -17.54
C SER A 52 4.67 12.76 -18.11
N GLY A 53 4.52 11.65 -18.85
CA GLY A 53 5.64 10.92 -19.44
C GLY A 53 6.49 10.07 -18.45
N ALA A 54 6.17 10.10 -17.16
CA ALA A 54 6.93 9.31 -16.16
C ALA A 54 6.79 7.81 -16.38
N GLU A 55 5.62 7.34 -16.82
CA GLU A 55 5.40 5.93 -17.13
C GLU A 55 6.25 5.47 -18.31
N ASP A 56 6.23 6.20 -19.43
CA ASP A 56 7.08 5.90 -20.58
C ASP A 56 8.56 5.90 -20.22
N TYR A 57 8.96 6.83 -19.35
CA TYR A 57 10.32 6.88 -18.84
C TYR A 57 10.67 5.62 -18.04
N ILE A 58 9.76 5.12 -17.20
CA ILE A 58 9.97 3.88 -16.43
C ILE A 58 10.24 2.72 -17.39
N PHE A 59 9.40 2.52 -18.40
CA PHE A 59 9.57 1.42 -19.36
C PHE A 59 10.85 1.55 -20.17
N ARG A 60 11.18 2.75 -20.67
CA ARG A 60 12.45 2.99 -21.38
C ARG A 60 13.67 2.74 -20.50
N ALA A 61 13.62 3.10 -19.21
CA ALA A 61 14.71 2.84 -18.28
C ALA A 61 14.90 1.33 -18.01
N LEU A 62 13.83 0.57 -17.93
CA LEU A 62 13.89 -0.89 -17.80
C LEU A 62 14.49 -1.52 -19.06
N GLU A 63 14.02 -1.13 -20.24
CA GLU A 63 14.52 -1.60 -21.53
C GLU A 63 16.01 -1.28 -21.72
N TRP A 64 16.43 -0.03 -21.40
CA TRP A 64 17.84 0.38 -21.45
C TRP A 64 18.74 -0.49 -20.55
N CYS A 65 18.21 -1.00 -19.43
CA CYS A 65 18.91 -1.91 -18.53
C CYS A 65 18.79 -3.37 -18.93
N GLY A 66 18.19 -3.71 -20.08
CA GLY A 66 17.98 -5.09 -20.50
C GLY A 66 16.98 -5.86 -19.64
N ILE A 67 16.10 -5.15 -18.92
CA ILE A 67 15.04 -5.76 -18.08
C ILE A 67 13.77 -5.92 -18.94
N GLU A 68 13.54 -7.13 -19.40
CA GLU A 68 12.36 -7.49 -20.16
C GLU A 68 11.16 -7.71 -19.26
N VAL A 69 10.03 -7.10 -19.60
CA VAL A 69 8.77 -7.25 -18.85
C VAL A 69 7.91 -8.28 -19.55
N ASP A 70 7.60 -9.38 -18.86
CA ASP A 70 6.77 -10.47 -19.42
C ASP A 70 5.29 -10.06 -19.53
N GLU A 71 4.77 -9.30 -18.55
CA GLU A 71 3.41 -8.78 -18.56
C GLU A 71 3.43 -7.27 -18.23
N ARG A 72 3.03 -6.47 -19.18
CA ARG A 72 2.75 -5.04 -19.02
C ARG A 72 1.33 -4.75 -19.50
N SER A 73 0.75 -3.68 -19.01
CA SER A 73 -0.58 -3.28 -19.42
C SER A 73 -0.63 -3.00 -20.93
N VAL A 74 -1.35 -3.82 -21.66
CA VAL A 74 -1.77 -3.53 -23.03
C VAL A 74 -3.15 -2.83 -23.01
N ASP A 75 -3.92 -3.02 -21.92
CA ASP A 75 -5.32 -2.65 -21.75
C ASP A 75 -5.58 -1.92 -20.41
N ASP A 76 -4.60 -1.24 -19.86
CA ASP A 76 -4.65 -0.58 -18.54
C ASP A 76 -4.93 -1.53 -17.34
N SER A 77 -4.96 -2.84 -17.54
CA SER A 77 -5.25 -3.81 -16.46
C SER A 77 -4.22 -3.80 -15.32
N HIS A 78 -3.00 -3.30 -15.60
CA HIS A 78 -1.92 -3.16 -14.62
C HIS A 78 -1.77 -1.72 -14.09
N ARG A 79 -2.72 -0.83 -14.39
CA ARG A 79 -2.78 0.53 -13.87
C ARG A 79 -3.82 0.62 -12.76
N GLN A 80 -3.43 1.08 -11.58
CA GLN A 80 -4.33 1.07 -10.42
C GLN A 80 -5.53 2.02 -10.59
N SER A 81 -5.36 3.19 -11.22
CA SER A 81 -6.48 4.12 -11.43
C SER A 81 -7.63 3.52 -12.25
N SER A 82 -7.35 2.60 -13.17
CA SER A 82 -8.36 1.91 -14.00
C SER A 82 -9.15 0.85 -13.24
N ARG A 83 -8.73 0.50 -12.03
CA ARG A 83 -9.31 -0.59 -11.22
C ARG A 83 -10.16 -0.10 -10.04
N LYS A 84 -10.55 1.18 -10.04
CA LYS A 84 -11.28 1.83 -8.94
C LYS A 84 -12.50 1.02 -8.47
N GLU A 85 -13.32 0.55 -9.40
CA GLU A 85 -14.52 -0.24 -9.08
C GLU A 85 -14.21 -1.54 -8.34
N LEU A 86 -13.11 -2.22 -8.73
CA LEU A 86 -12.66 -3.44 -8.06
C LEU A 86 -12.34 -3.16 -6.59
N TYR A 87 -11.59 -2.08 -6.32
CA TYR A 87 -11.24 -1.71 -4.95
C TYR A 87 -12.46 -1.35 -4.13
N CYS A 88 -13.39 -0.57 -4.70
CA CYS A 88 -14.65 -0.25 -4.02
C CYS A 88 -15.44 -1.53 -3.67
N LYS A 89 -15.58 -2.48 -4.60
CA LYS A 89 -16.23 -3.77 -4.36
C LYS A 89 -15.55 -4.56 -3.24
N LYS A 90 -14.20 -4.58 -3.23
CA LYS A 90 -13.44 -5.27 -2.18
C LYS A 90 -13.57 -4.60 -0.82
N ALA A 91 -13.57 -3.27 -0.75
CA ALA A 91 -13.81 -2.55 0.50
C ALA A 91 -15.22 -2.81 1.05
N GLN A 92 -16.23 -2.85 0.19
CA GLN A 92 -17.60 -3.21 0.57
C GLN A 92 -17.72 -4.64 1.11
N GLN A 93 -16.92 -5.58 0.58
CA GLN A 93 -16.86 -6.95 1.14
C GLN A 93 -16.34 -6.94 2.58
N LEU A 94 -15.31 -6.13 2.88
CA LEU A 94 -14.81 -6.00 4.26
C LEU A 94 -15.83 -5.32 5.19
N ILE A 95 -16.58 -4.31 4.72
CA ILE A 95 -17.67 -3.69 5.50
C ILE A 95 -18.73 -4.74 5.83
N LYS A 96 -19.18 -5.54 4.86
CA LYS A 96 -20.18 -6.59 5.07
C LYS A 96 -19.69 -7.67 6.06
N LYS A 97 -18.40 -7.92 6.12
CA LYS A 97 -17.78 -8.84 7.10
C LYS A 97 -17.56 -8.18 8.48
N GLY A 98 -17.86 -6.89 8.65
CA GLY A 98 -17.57 -6.16 9.88
C GLY A 98 -16.07 -5.89 10.12
N LEU A 99 -15.25 -5.96 9.06
CA LEU A 99 -13.78 -5.77 9.12
C LEU A 99 -13.34 -4.42 8.56
N ALA A 100 -14.28 -3.60 8.10
CA ALA A 100 -14.07 -2.21 7.71
C ALA A 100 -15.31 -1.38 8.03
N TYR A 101 -15.17 -0.08 8.06
CA TYR A 101 -16.24 0.82 8.45
C TYR A 101 -16.11 2.20 7.76
N TYR A 102 -17.23 2.93 7.70
CA TYR A 102 -17.27 4.31 7.21
C TYR A 102 -16.82 5.28 8.29
N ALA A 103 -15.97 6.24 7.94
CA ALA A 103 -15.55 7.33 8.83
C ALA A 103 -15.83 8.68 8.16
N PHE A 104 -16.52 9.56 8.89
CA PHE A 104 -17.05 10.85 8.43
C PHE A 104 -16.32 12.04 9.05
N ASP A 105 -15.24 11.80 9.79
CA ASP A 105 -14.43 12.88 10.36
C ASP A 105 -13.79 13.69 9.24
N SER A 106 -13.94 15.02 9.29
CA SER A 106 -13.30 15.91 8.34
C SER A 106 -11.78 15.96 8.57
N GLU A 107 -11.02 16.31 7.53
CA GLU A 107 -9.58 16.53 7.66
C GLU A 107 -9.27 17.63 8.70
N LYS A 108 -10.13 18.66 8.77
CA LYS A 108 -10.02 19.75 9.74
C LYS A 108 -10.17 19.24 11.18
N ASP A 109 -11.14 18.36 11.44
CA ASP A 109 -11.35 17.79 12.78
C ASP A 109 -10.15 16.92 13.19
N LEU A 110 -9.69 16.06 12.26
CA LEU A 110 -8.51 15.24 12.51
C LEU A 110 -7.24 16.06 12.72
N GLN A 111 -7.10 17.19 12.03
CA GLN A 111 -5.96 18.09 12.22
C GLN A 111 -6.02 18.75 13.60
N ARG A 112 -7.20 19.19 14.04
CA ARG A 112 -7.39 19.71 15.40
C ARG A 112 -6.98 18.70 16.45
N LEU A 113 -7.42 17.45 16.32
CA LEU A 113 -7.04 16.36 17.24
C LEU A 113 -5.53 16.11 17.25
N ARG A 114 -4.88 16.12 16.08
CA ARG A 114 -3.41 15.99 16.02
C ARG A 114 -2.70 17.11 16.79
N LEU A 115 -3.19 18.33 16.69
CA LEU A 115 -2.63 19.46 17.45
C LEU A 115 -2.87 19.29 18.97
N GLU A 116 -4.08 18.89 19.38
CA GLU A 116 -4.39 18.63 20.79
C GLU A 116 -3.49 17.55 21.40
N TYR A 117 -3.24 16.45 20.67
CA TYR A 117 -2.33 15.40 21.12
C TYR A 117 -0.87 15.89 21.15
N ALA A 118 -0.46 16.68 20.17
CA ALA A 118 0.89 17.24 20.12
C ALA A 118 1.19 18.17 21.32
N THR A 119 0.20 18.92 21.84
CA THR A 119 0.37 19.73 23.06
C THR A 119 0.68 18.87 24.29
N LYS A 120 0.20 17.63 24.29
CA LYS A 120 0.45 16.63 25.34
C LYS A 120 1.72 15.79 25.09
N LYS A 121 2.48 16.11 24.04
CA LYS A 121 3.64 15.35 23.56
C LYS A 121 3.28 13.92 23.15
N GLU A 122 2.05 13.70 22.67
CA GLU A 122 1.51 12.43 22.19
C GLU A 122 1.26 12.54 20.68
N THR A 123 1.20 11.37 20.01
CA THR A 123 0.83 11.28 18.60
C THR A 123 -0.61 10.77 18.48
N PHE A 124 -1.47 11.55 17.82
CA PHE A 124 -2.80 11.07 17.48
C PHE A 124 -2.72 9.93 16.46
N ILE A 125 -3.28 8.78 16.80
CA ILE A 125 -3.42 7.63 15.93
C ILE A 125 -4.90 7.28 15.87
N TYR A 126 -5.45 7.13 14.66
CA TYR A 126 -6.82 6.65 14.47
C TYR A 126 -6.82 5.12 14.64
N ASN A 127 -7.15 4.63 15.84
CA ASN A 127 -7.04 3.22 16.21
C ASN A 127 -8.19 2.75 17.10
N TRP A 128 -8.07 1.57 17.66
CA TRP A 128 -9.06 0.94 18.54
C TRP A 128 -9.46 1.78 19.77
N GLN A 129 -8.63 2.70 20.24
CA GLN A 129 -8.93 3.60 21.34
C GLN A 129 -9.68 4.85 20.84
N THR A 130 -9.07 5.56 19.90
CA THR A 130 -9.53 6.88 19.46
C THR A 130 -10.81 6.82 18.62
N ARG A 131 -10.99 5.75 17.80
CA ARG A 131 -12.21 5.60 16.97
C ARG A 131 -13.52 5.64 17.73
N LYS A 132 -13.50 5.32 19.04
CA LYS A 132 -14.70 5.33 19.89
C LYS A 132 -15.26 6.73 20.15
N GLY A 133 -14.45 7.76 20.06
CA GLY A 133 -14.84 9.16 20.20
C GLY A 133 -14.96 9.92 18.88
N LEU A 134 -14.92 9.22 17.74
CA LEU A 134 -14.89 9.82 16.41
C LEU A 134 -16.17 9.52 15.63
N LYS A 135 -16.42 10.32 14.59
CA LYS A 135 -17.64 10.24 13.77
C LYS A 135 -17.52 9.13 12.72
N ASN A 136 -17.98 7.94 13.07
CA ASN A 136 -17.89 6.78 12.19
C ASN A 136 -19.07 5.81 12.37
N SER A 137 -19.21 4.84 11.47
CA SER A 137 -20.34 3.90 11.49
C SER A 137 -20.31 2.90 12.64
N LEU A 138 -19.28 2.90 13.50
CA LEU A 138 -19.25 2.11 14.73
C LEU A 138 -19.81 2.90 15.94
N THR A 139 -19.91 4.23 15.82
CA THR A 139 -20.36 5.14 16.89
C THR A 139 -21.68 5.82 16.58
N LEU A 140 -22.05 5.94 15.31
CA LEU A 140 -23.31 6.49 14.84
C LEU A 140 -24.38 5.40 14.74
N ARG A 141 -25.67 5.80 14.83
CA ARG A 141 -26.79 4.90 14.53
C ARG A 141 -26.86 4.60 13.03
N ASN A 142 -27.32 3.44 12.66
CA ASN A 142 -27.42 3.01 11.25
C ASN A 142 -28.19 4.02 10.39
N GLU A 143 -29.31 4.57 10.90
CA GLU A 143 -30.08 5.58 10.19
C GLU A 143 -29.29 6.86 9.91
N GLU A 144 -28.42 7.27 10.83
CA GLU A 144 -27.56 8.45 10.65
C GLU A 144 -26.49 8.18 9.59
N VAL A 145 -25.90 6.98 9.58
CA VAL A 145 -24.92 6.56 8.57
C VAL A 145 -25.58 6.55 7.19
N ASP A 146 -26.75 5.94 7.05
CA ASP A 146 -27.49 5.87 5.79
C ASP A 146 -27.89 7.26 5.29
N ASN A 147 -28.27 8.18 6.19
CA ASN A 147 -28.58 9.55 5.85
C ASN A 147 -27.35 10.32 5.35
N LEU A 148 -26.20 10.17 6.01
CA LEU A 148 -24.94 10.79 5.59
C LEU A 148 -24.53 10.31 4.19
N ILE A 149 -24.60 9.00 3.95
CA ILE A 149 -24.26 8.40 2.64
C ILE A 149 -25.22 8.88 1.56
N ARG A 150 -26.56 8.87 1.83
CA ARG A 150 -27.57 9.31 0.85
C ARG A 150 -27.46 10.79 0.48
N ARG A 151 -27.04 11.64 1.42
CA ARG A 151 -26.79 13.07 1.18
C ARG A 151 -25.51 13.32 0.39
N GLY A 152 -24.66 12.31 0.21
CA GLY A 152 -23.35 12.46 -0.42
C GLY A 152 -22.31 13.13 0.48
N ASP A 153 -22.49 13.08 1.80
CA ASP A 153 -21.47 13.61 2.73
C ASP A 153 -20.15 12.86 2.52
N PRO A 154 -19.00 13.55 2.50
CA PRO A 154 -17.71 12.91 2.27
C PRO A 154 -17.37 11.93 3.38
N PHE A 155 -16.91 10.75 3.01
CA PHE A 155 -16.44 9.72 3.92
C PHE A 155 -15.20 9.01 3.37
N VAL A 156 -14.51 8.32 4.26
CA VAL A 156 -13.48 7.35 3.92
C VAL A 156 -13.87 5.97 4.44
N ILE A 157 -13.36 4.90 3.84
CA ILE A 157 -13.50 3.55 4.39
C ILE A 157 -12.20 3.20 5.10
N ARG A 158 -12.30 2.80 6.38
CA ARG A 158 -11.15 2.39 7.18
C ARG A 158 -11.19 0.90 7.49
N TYR A 159 -10.02 0.29 7.55
CA TYR A 159 -9.85 -1.05 8.10
C TYR A 159 -10.14 -1.03 9.60
N LEU A 160 -10.91 -1.99 10.09
CA LEU A 160 -11.14 -2.20 11.52
C LEU A 160 -9.99 -3.05 12.08
N CYS A 161 -8.89 -2.40 12.43
CA CYS A 161 -7.73 -3.11 12.97
C CYS A 161 -8.09 -3.80 14.29
N PRO A 162 -7.82 -5.10 14.45
CA PRO A 162 -8.09 -5.83 15.69
C PRO A 162 -7.20 -5.31 16.81
N LYS A 163 -7.69 -5.43 18.06
CA LYS A 163 -6.96 -5.02 19.26
C LYS A 163 -6.21 -6.20 19.86
N GLY A 164 -4.90 -6.03 20.07
CA GLY A 164 -4.12 -6.95 20.92
C GLY A 164 -3.78 -8.29 20.30
N GLU A 165 -4.01 -8.46 19.01
CA GLU A 165 -3.60 -9.66 18.27
C GLU A 165 -2.12 -9.63 17.94
N THR A 166 -1.48 -10.78 17.97
CA THR A 166 -0.09 -10.94 17.52
C THR A 166 -0.08 -11.27 16.05
N VAL A 167 0.38 -10.34 15.23
CA VAL A 167 0.57 -10.52 13.78
C VAL A 167 1.94 -11.12 13.54
N LEU A 168 1.98 -12.37 13.09
CA LEU A 168 3.23 -13.04 12.71
C LEU A 168 3.65 -12.57 11.33
N THR A 169 4.90 -12.14 11.21
CA THR A 169 5.52 -11.73 9.96
C THR A 169 6.64 -12.70 9.61
N ASP A 170 6.75 -13.06 8.33
CA ASP A 170 7.83 -13.87 7.81
C ASP A 170 8.41 -13.20 6.57
N ASP A 171 9.69 -12.87 6.61
CA ASP A 171 10.40 -12.20 5.53
C ASP A 171 11.66 -12.98 5.15
N ILE A 172 11.83 -13.27 3.87
CA ILE A 172 12.93 -14.10 3.36
C ILE A 172 14.30 -13.50 3.71
N ILE A 173 14.40 -12.19 3.83
CA ILE A 173 15.67 -11.47 4.07
C ILE A 173 15.80 -11.05 5.54
N ARG A 174 14.69 -10.60 6.15
CA ARG A 174 14.69 -10.04 7.51
C ARG A 174 14.34 -11.07 8.59
N GLY A 175 13.88 -12.25 8.18
CA GLY A 175 13.47 -13.32 9.09
C GLY A 175 12.08 -13.15 9.66
N ALA A 176 11.76 -14.02 10.60
CA ALA A 176 10.50 -14.01 11.32
C ALA A 176 10.44 -12.88 12.35
N GLY A 177 9.25 -12.31 12.52
CA GLY A 177 8.96 -11.28 13.50
C GLY A 177 7.53 -11.37 14.01
N ASN A 178 7.21 -10.56 15.01
CA ASN A 178 5.84 -10.39 15.48
C ASN A 178 5.56 -8.92 15.78
N ILE A 179 4.32 -8.50 15.55
CA ILE A 179 3.87 -7.13 15.80
C ILE A 179 2.53 -7.21 16.50
N ASN A 180 2.38 -6.48 17.62
CA ASN A 180 1.08 -6.37 18.26
C ASN A 180 0.19 -5.41 17.46
N SER A 181 -0.99 -5.86 17.08
CA SER A 181 -1.95 -5.08 16.28
C SER A 181 -2.43 -3.80 16.95
N SER A 182 -2.32 -3.69 18.28
CA SER A 182 -2.72 -2.48 19.03
C SER A 182 -1.96 -1.22 18.62
N ILE A 183 -0.77 -1.35 18.01
CA ILE A 183 0.02 -0.22 17.54
C ILE A 183 -0.30 0.17 16.08
N ILE A 184 -1.09 -0.66 15.38
CA ILE A 184 -1.47 -0.43 13.99
C ILE A 184 -2.70 0.48 13.98
N ASP A 185 -2.67 1.50 13.15
CA ASP A 185 -3.80 2.40 12.95
C ASP A 185 -4.86 1.78 12.03
N ASP A 186 -6.10 2.23 12.20
CA ASP A 186 -7.21 1.91 11.29
C ASP A 186 -6.97 2.62 9.95
N LYS A 187 -6.12 2.03 9.11
CA LYS A 187 -5.74 2.64 7.83
C LYS A 187 -6.94 2.89 6.94
N ILE A 188 -6.91 4.03 6.26
CA ILE A 188 -7.85 4.31 5.18
C ILE A 188 -7.61 3.29 4.06
N LEU A 189 -8.66 2.60 3.66
CA LEU A 189 -8.67 1.70 2.51
C LEU A 189 -9.09 2.46 1.25
N ILE A 190 -10.22 3.20 1.33
CA ILE A 190 -10.75 4.03 0.26
C ILE A 190 -10.82 5.48 0.74
N LYS A 191 -10.25 6.38 -0.03
CA LYS A 191 -10.25 7.83 0.19
C LYS A 191 -11.61 8.45 -0.18
N ALA A 192 -11.86 9.69 0.22
CA ALA A 192 -13.10 10.41 -0.08
C ALA A 192 -13.33 10.62 -1.59
N ASP A 193 -12.29 10.61 -2.42
CA ASP A 193 -12.39 10.64 -3.88
C ASP A 193 -12.75 9.27 -4.50
N GLY A 194 -12.93 8.26 -3.66
CA GLY A 194 -13.22 6.88 -4.04
C GLY A 194 -12.00 6.10 -4.54
N MET A 195 -10.79 6.69 -4.53
CA MET A 195 -9.57 5.98 -4.87
C MET A 195 -9.02 5.20 -3.67
N PRO A 196 -8.40 4.03 -3.89
CA PRO A 196 -7.79 3.29 -2.81
C PRO A 196 -6.53 3.99 -2.29
N THR A 197 -6.14 3.65 -1.06
CA THR A 197 -4.78 3.92 -0.60
C THR A 197 -3.82 2.86 -1.14
N TYR A 198 -2.52 3.19 -1.12
CA TYR A 198 -1.45 2.28 -1.51
C TYR A 198 -1.58 0.90 -0.84
N HIS A 199 -1.77 0.87 0.48
CA HIS A 199 -1.81 -0.40 1.24
C HIS A 199 -2.92 -1.33 0.75
N PHE A 200 -4.10 -0.78 0.51
CA PHE A 200 -5.24 -1.55 0.07
C PHE A 200 -5.12 -2.01 -1.38
N ALA A 201 -4.78 -1.10 -2.28
CA ALA A 201 -4.59 -1.41 -3.68
C ALA A 201 -3.50 -2.47 -3.89
N ASN A 202 -2.37 -2.34 -3.19
CA ASN A 202 -1.25 -3.27 -3.27
C ASN A 202 -1.68 -4.70 -2.91
N VAL A 203 -2.38 -4.91 -1.78
CA VAL A 203 -2.84 -6.23 -1.33
C VAL A 203 -3.85 -6.83 -2.31
N VAL A 204 -4.83 -6.03 -2.75
CA VAL A 204 -5.86 -6.49 -3.70
C VAL A 204 -5.23 -6.91 -5.03
N ASP A 205 -4.33 -6.09 -5.56
CA ASP A 205 -3.70 -6.36 -6.84
C ASP A 205 -2.73 -7.53 -6.78
N ASP A 206 -1.90 -7.61 -5.74
CA ASP A 206 -0.98 -8.74 -5.56
C ASP A 206 -1.74 -10.07 -5.51
N HIS A 207 -2.90 -10.11 -4.86
CA HIS A 207 -3.77 -11.27 -4.89
C HIS A 207 -4.37 -11.53 -6.27
N MET A 208 -4.99 -10.53 -6.89
CA MET A 208 -5.67 -10.69 -8.18
C MET A 208 -4.70 -11.01 -9.33
N MET A 209 -3.47 -10.50 -9.27
CA MET A 209 -2.39 -10.77 -10.23
C MET A 209 -1.61 -12.05 -9.87
N LYS A 210 -2.04 -12.77 -8.80
CA LYS A 210 -1.43 -14.03 -8.34
C LYS A 210 0.06 -13.88 -8.05
N ILE A 211 0.46 -12.77 -7.42
CA ILE A 211 1.84 -12.54 -7.02
C ILE A 211 2.24 -13.55 -5.95
N SER A 212 3.31 -14.28 -6.21
CA SER A 212 3.82 -15.31 -5.31
C SER A 212 4.88 -14.77 -4.34
N HIS A 213 5.64 -13.75 -4.77
CA HIS A 213 6.70 -13.13 -3.97
C HIS A 213 6.65 -11.62 -4.15
N VAL A 214 6.64 -10.91 -3.04
CA VAL A 214 6.70 -9.44 -2.96
C VAL A 214 8.11 -9.04 -2.59
N ILE A 215 8.92 -8.66 -3.59
CA ILE A 215 10.29 -8.16 -3.39
C ILE A 215 10.23 -6.64 -3.52
N ARG A 216 10.56 -5.91 -2.43
CA ARG A 216 10.48 -4.43 -2.36
C ARG A 216 11.49 -3.85 -1.39
N GLY A 217 11.64 -2.53 -1.35
CA GLY A 217 12.54 -1.87 -0.40
C GLY A 217 12.08 -1.99 1.07
N GLU A 218 13.02 -1.99 2.00
CA GLU A 218 12.75 -2.13 3.44
C GLU A 218 11.97 -0.96 4.05
N GLU A 219 11.87 0.17 3.35
CA GLU A 219 11.01 1.28 3.75
C GLU A 219 9.53 0.87 3.89
N TRP A 220 9.15 -0.24 3.29
CA TRP A 220 7.81 -0.82 3.37
C TRP A 220 7.64 -1.89 4.46
N LEU A 221 8.73 -2.25 5.14
CA LEU A 221 8.68 -3.24 6.23
C LEU A 221 7.67 -2.88 7.34
N PRO A 222 7.55 -1.60 7.77
CA PRO A 222 6.52 -1.21 8.75
C PRO A 222 5.08 -1.49 8.33
N SER A 223 4.83 -1.63 7.02
CA SER A 223 3.50 -1.92 6.48
C SER A 223 3.18 -3.41 6.39
N LEU A 224 4.16 -4.29 6.66
CA LEU A 224 4.02 -5.73 6.45
C LEU A 224 2.89 -6.32 7.31
N ALA A 225 2.84 -5.96 8.59
CA ALA A 225 1.80 -6.46 9.49
C ALA A 225 0.38 -6.05 9.03
N LEU A 226 0.20 -4.80 8.60
CA LEU A 226 -1.08 -4.36 8.04
C LEU A 226 -1.45 -5.16 6.78
N HIS A 227 -0.48 -5.43 5.89
CA HIS A 227 -0.74 -6.21 4.69
C HIS A 227 -1.15 -7.65 5.03
N ILE A 228 -0.50 -8.28 6.00
CA ILE A 228 -0.87 -9.62 6.48
C ILE A 228 -2.30 -9.61 7.01
N LEU A 229 -2.65 -8.66 7.89
CA LEU A 229 -4.01 -8.51 8.40
C LEU A 229 -5.05 -8.31 7.29
N LEU A 230 -4.72 -7.60 6.22
CA LEU A 230 -5.62 -7.45 5.06
C LEU A 230 -5.77 -8.75 4.29
N TYR A 231 -4.71 -9.55 4.11
CA TYR A 231 -4.81 -10.89 3.52
C TYR A 231 -5.70 -11.80 4.36
N GLU A 232 -5.52 -11.80 5.68
CA GLU A 232 -6.35 -12.57 6.63
C GLU A 232 -7.82 -12.14 6.60
N ALA A 233 -8.10 -10.82 6.57
CA ALA A 233 -9.45 -10.28 6.46
C ALA A 233 -10.20 -10.75 5.21
N PHE A 234 -9.49 -10.97 4.12
CA PHE A 234 -10.03 -11.55 2.90
C PHE A 234 -9.99 -13.08 2.86
N GLU A 235 -9.40 -13.73 3.86
CA GLU A 235 -9.14 -15.19 3.85
C GLU A 235 -8.25 -15.61 2.67
N TRP A 236 -7.33 -14.73 2.28
CA TRP A 236 -6.38 -14.97 1.22
C TRP A 236 -5.04 -15.42 1.79
N LYS A 237 -4.40 -16.35 1.09
CA LYS A 237 -3.01 -16.71 1.41
C LYS A 237 -2.08 -15.55 1.02
N PRO A 238 -1.26 -15.01 1.95
CA PRO A 238 -0.30 -13.97 1.61
C PRO A 238 0.82 -14.52 0.70
N PRO A 239 1.42 -13.68 -0.16
CA PRO A 239 2.65 -14.00 -0.85
C PRO A 239 3.82 -14.11 0.13
N LYS A 240 4.94 -14.65 -0.31
CA LYS A 240 6.20 -14.53 0.43
C LYS A 240 6.77 -13.12 0.29
N PHE A 241 7.31 -12.58 1.38
CA PHE A 241 7.87 -11.22 1.40
C PHE A 241 9.40 -11.24 1.45
N ALA A 242 10.01 -10.28 0.78
CA ALA A 242 11.46 -10.04 0.80
C ALA A 242 11.74 -8.53 0.77
N HIS A 243 12.18 -7.97 1.89
CA HIS A 243 12.48 -6.54 2.01
C HIS A 243 13.98 -6.28 1.83
N LEU A 244 14.33 -5.68 0.69
CA LEU A 244 15.70 -5.33 0.32
C LEU A 244 16.22 -4.17 1.17
N PRO A 245 17.47 -4.20 1.65
CA PRO A 245 18.05 -3.08 2.38
C PRO A 245 18.13 -1.82 1.52
N LEU A 246 18.16 -0.65 2.14
CA LEU A 246 18.36 0.62 1.44
C LEU A 246 19.74 0.68 0.78
N ILE A 247 19.83 1.41 -0.33
CA ILE A 247 21.15 1.85 -0.84
C ILE A 247 21.53 3.07 -0.02
N LEU A 248 22.64 2.97 0.66
CA LEU A 248 23.16 4.06 1.50
C LEU A 248 24.06 5.00 0.68
N THR A 249 24.23 6.20 1.17
CA THR A 249 25.25 7.14 0.67
C THR A 249 26.66 6.58 0.89
N PRO A 250 27.69 7.01 0.13
CA PRO A 250 29.05 6.48 0.27
C PRO A 250 29.64 6.60 1.68
N ASN A 251 29.20 7.58 2.46
CA ASN A 251 29.61 7.75 3.86
C ASN A 251 28.79 6.89 4.84
N GLY A 252 27.91 6.02 4.35
CA GLY A 252 27.06 5.15 5.16
C GLY A 252 25.95 5.87 5.94
N LYS A 253 25.81 7.18 5.82
CA LYS A 253 24.85 8.00 6.56
C LYS A 253 23.63 8.35 5.68
N GLY A 254 22.54 7.62 5.89
CA GLY A 254 21.26 7.88 5.25
C GLY A 254 21.08 7.25 3.86
N LYS A 255 19.84 7.30 3.38
CA LYS A 255 19.43 6.75 2.08
C LYS A 255 20.04 7.57 0.93
N LEU A 256 20.56 6.88 -0.09
CA LEU A 256 21.00 7.54 -1.33
C LEU A 256 19.79 8.24 -1.97
N SER A 257 19.89 9.55 -2.18
CA SER A 257 18.85 10.39 -2.81
C SER A 257 19.28 10.83 -4.20
N LYS A 258 18.29 11.25 -5.03
CA LYS A 258 18.57 11.81 -6.37
C LYS A 258 19.53 13.02 -6.32
N LEU A 259 19.40 13.86 -5.30
CA LEU A 259 20.26 15.04 -5.11
C LEU A 259 21.73 14.72 -4.90
N PHE A 260 22.06 13.53 -4.38
CA PHE A 260 23.44 13.12 -4.17
C PHE A 260 24.17 12.80 -5.47
N LEU A 261 23.44 12.27 -6.47
CA LEU A 261 24.01 11.87 -7.77
C LEU A 261 24.36 13.07 -8.68
N PHE A 262 23.83 14.26 -8.36
CA PHE A 262 24.08 15.49 -9.13
C PHE A 262 25.07 16.45 -8.42
N LYS A 263 25.65 16.06 -7.31
CA LYS A 263 26.63 16.86 -6.55
C LYS A 263 28.07 16.36 -6.66
N SER A 264 28.32 15.34 -7.50
CA SER A 264 29.67 14.80 -7.78
C SER A 264 30.11 15.13 -9.19
#